data_a7a76d9c5dbf82fa38e507de2732eb7d
#
_entry.id   a7a76d9c5dbf82fa38e507de2732eb7d
#
_cell.length_a   1.000
_cell.length_b   1.000
_cell.length_c   1.000
_cell.angle_alpha   90.00
_cell.angle_beta   90.00
_cell.angle_gamma   90.00
#
_symmetry.space_group_name_H-M   'P 1'
#
loop_
_entity.id
_entity.type
_entity.pdbx_description
1 polymer ?
#
loop_
_entity_poly.entity_id
_entity_poly.type
_entity_poly.pdbx_seq_one_letter_code
_entity_poly.pdbx_strand_id
1 'polypeptide(L)'
;MKKRISLFDNLKFLLMTTVVIGHLSDCLVKSSDIMKSTYVFIYAFHMPLFIYLSGLFHSNRNVKNRCISFIFMGFSMKVLLYLSKLIFFHKTDFLLLSDDGIPWFMFALAMFTACSYFLRDIDLKIIFLLSIILACIVGYDKSIGDYLYLSRFVVFYPFYLLGQMSDR
;
A
#
# COMPACT_ATOMS: atom_id res chain seq x y z
N MET A 1 24.49 16.34 2.93
CA MET A 1 23.03 16.47 2.64
C MET A 1 22.74 15.74 1.33
N LYS A 2 21.82 14.75 1.29
CA LYS A 2 21.41 14.14 0.00
C LYS A 2 20.65 15.18 -0.81
N LYS A 3 21.06 15.38 -2.06
CA LYS A 3 20.41 16.32 -3.00
C LYS A 3 18.96 15.88 -3.21
N ARG A 4 18.00 16.77 -2.96
CA ARG A 4 16.58 16.51 -3.19
C ARG A 4 16.33 16.41 -4.69
N ILE A 5 15.74 15.32 -5.15
CA ILE A 5 15.44 15.11 -6.56
C ILE A 5 13.97 15.47 -6.77
N SER A 6 13.72 16.60 -7.42
CA SER A 6 12.36 17.13 -7.67
C SER A 6 11.46 16.15 -8.43
N LEU A 7 12.02 15.28 -9.25
CA LEU A 7 11.31 14.25 -9.98
C LEU A 7 10.48 13.34 -9.04
N PHE A 8 11.08 12.87 -7.94
CA PHE A 8 10.38 11.98 -7.01
C PHE A 8 9.29 12.73 -6.21
N ASP A 9 9.47 14.00 -5.93
CA ASP A 9 8.46 14.81 -5.27
C ASP A 9 7.25 15.04 -6.19
N ASN A 10 7.52 15.34 -7.47
CA ASN A 10 6.47 15.49 -8.49
C ASN A 10 5.72 14.19 -8.73
N LEU A 11 6.44 13.06 -8.77
CA LEU A 11 5.83 11.73 -8.93
C LEU A 11 4.93 11.38 -7.74
N LYS A 12 5.36 11.64 -6.51
CA LYS A 12 4.52 11.46 -5.31
C LYS A 12 3.28 12.32 -5.36
N PHE A 13 3.41 13.58 -5.77
CA PHE A 13 2.28 14.48 -5.92
C PHE A 13 1.27 13.95 -6.95
N LEU A 14 1.75 13.52 -8.12
CA LEU A 14 0.91 12.93 -9.16
C LEU A 14 0.17 11.69 -8.63
N LEU A 15 0.88 10.78 -7.94
CA LEU A 15 0.29 9.59 -7.37
C LEU A 15 -0.76 9.90 -6.29
N MET A 16 -0.51 10.90 -5.44
CA MET A 16 -1.51 11.34 -4.46
C MET A 16 -2.76 11.88 -5.14
N THR A 17 -2.59 12.64 -6.21
CA THR A 17 -3.72 13.14 -7.02
C THR A 17 -4.51 11.99 -7.63
N THR A 18 -3.84 10.97 -8.18
CA THR A 18 -4.53 9.79 -8.74
C THR A 18 -5.27 8.97 -7.67
N VAL A 19 -4.76 8.89 -6.44
CA VAL A 19 -5.49 8.27 -5.31
C VAL A 19 -6.80 9.01 -5.05
N VAL A 20 -6.76 10.33 -4.96
CA VAL A 20 -7.97 11.14 -4.73
C VAL A 20 -8.98 10.95 -5.87
N ILE A 21 -8.53 11.02 -7.12
CA ILE A 21 -9.39 10.79 -8.29
C ILE A 21 -9.96 9.36 -8.27
N GLY A 22 -9.15 8.36 -7.94
CA GLY A 22 -9.58 6.96 -7.83
C GLY A 22 -10.70 6.77 -6.81
N HIS A 23 -10.57 7.35 -5.62
CA HIS A 23 -11.60 7.27 -4.59
C HIS A 23 -12.87 8.06 -4.94
N LEU A 24 -12.76 9.18 -5.64
CA LEU A 24 -13.92 9.90 -6.16
C LEU A 24 -14.61 9.10 -7.28
N SER A 25 -13.84 8.46 -8.17
CA SER A 25 -14.37 7.62 -9.24
C SER A 25 -15.09 6.40 -8.69
N ASP A 26 -14.64 5.81 -7.58
CA ASP A 26 -15.29 4.66 -6.93
C ASP A 26 -16.74 4.94 -6.56
N CYS A 27 -17.05 6.13 -6.07
CA CYS A 27 -18.41 6.56 -5.78
C CYS A 27 -19.30 6.62 -7.03
N LEU A 28 -18.72 6.77 -8.23
CA LEU A 28 -19.39 6.99 -9.48
C LEU A 28 -19.31 5.81 -10.46
N VAL A 29 -18.63 4.73 -10.10
CA VAL A 29 -18.40 3.54 -10.96
C VAL A 29 -19.71 2.95 -11.49
N LYS A 30 -20.80 3.01 -10.71
CA LYS A 30 -22.11 2.48 -11.11
C LYS A 30 -22.89 3.40 -12.06
N SER A 31 -22.47 4.64 -12.22
CA SER A 31 -23.21 5.65 -12.98
C SER A 31 -22.74 5.79 -14.44
N SER A 32 -21.52 5.35 -14.78
CA SER A 32 -20.95 5.54 -16.12
C SER A 32 -19.80 4.56 -16.39
N ASP A 33 -19.78 4.01 -17.62
CA ASP A 33 -18.70 3.15 -18.10
C ASP A 33 -17.35 3.89 -18.16
N ILE A 34 -17.36 5.20 -18.41
CA ILE A 34 -16.15 6.04 -18.39
C ILE A 34 -15.57 6.07 -16.97
N MET A 35 -16.41 6.26 -15.95
CA MET A 35 -15.95 6.27 -14.55
C MET A 35 -15.41 4.90 -14.14
N LYS A 36 -16.05 3.82 -14.57
CA LYS A 36 -15.58 2.46 -14.35
C LYS A 36 -14.21 2.23 -14.99
N SER A 37 -14.03 2.65 -16.24
CA SER A 37 -12.74 2.53 -16.94
C SER A 37 -11.64 3.35 -16.29
N THR A 38 -11.95 4.57 -15.86
CA THR A 38 -11.03 5.45 -15.13
C THR A 38 -10.62 4.82 -13.80
N TYR A 39 -11.57 4.29 -13.03
CA TYR A 39 -11.33 3.58 -11.80
C TYR A 39 -10.37 2.40 -12.00
N VAL A 40 -10.69 1.49 -12.94
CA VAL A 40 -9.85 0.32 -13.23
C VAL A 40 -8.44 0.74 -13.65
N PHE A 41 -8.32 1.73 -14.52
CA PHE A 41 -7.02 2.25 -14.97
C PHE A 41 -6.19 2.79 -13.82
N ILE A 42 -6.76 3.64 -12.98
CA ILE A 42 -6.04 4.21 -11.83
C ILE A 42 -5.59 3.09 -10.86
N TYR A 43 -6.51 2.18 -10.49
CA TYR A 43 -6.22 1.13 -9.52
C TYR A 43 -5.20 0.10 -10.03
N ALA A 44 -5.07 -0.06 -11.36
CA ALA A 44 -4.08 -0.97 -11.95
C ALA A 44 -2.63 -0.54 -11.69
N PHE A 45 -2.32 0.76 -11.60
CA PHE A 45 -0.94 1.22 -11.51
C PHE A 45 -0.59 2.01 -10.25
N HIS A 46 -1.53 2.77 -9.64
CA HIS A 46 -1.17 3.71 -8.58
C HIS A 46 -0.62 3.02 -7.33
N MET A 47 -1.25 1.89 -6.90
CA MET A 47 -0.79 1.17 -5.71
C MET A 47 0.55 0.45 -5.93
N PRO A 48 0.75 -0.32 -7.02
CA PRO A 48 2.06 -0.89 -7.33
C PRO A 48 3.17 0.16 -7.38
N LEU A 49 2.90 1.32 -8.00
CA LEU A 49 3.90 2.38 -8.14
C LEU A 49 4.22 3.08 -6.81
N PHE A 50 3.22 3.31 -5.93
CA PHE A 50 3.46 3.81 -4.58
C PHE A 50 4.33 2.87 -3.75
N ILE A 51 4.06 1.57 -3.85
CA ILE A 51 4.80 0.54 -3.11
C ILE A 51 6.23 0.44 -3.66
N TYR A 52 6.40 0.47 -4.98
CA TYR A 52 7.71 0.54 -5.63
C TYR A 52 8.52 1.75 -5.14
N LEU A 53 7.93 2.95 -5.14
CA LEU A 53 8.60 4.14 -4.61
C LEU A 53 8.95 4.01 -3.13
N SER A 54 8.09 3.39 -2.33
CA SER A 54 8.37 3.14 -0.93
C SER A 54 9.56 2.20 -0.74
N GLY A 55 9.68 1.19 -1.60
CA GLY A 55 10.85 0.30 -1.67
C GLY A 55 12.12 1.03 -2.09
N LEU A 56 12.04 1.90 -3.10
CA LEU A 56 13.17 2.72 -3.56
C LEU A 56 13.74 3.60 -2.43
N PHE A 57 12.91 4.06 -1.50
CA PHE A 57 13.32 4.83 -0.32
C PHE A 57 13.50 3.98 0.94
N HIS A 58 13.55 2.65 0.80
CA HIS A 58 13.83 1.77 1.93
C HIS A 58 15.21 2.07 2.55
N SER A 59 15.29 1.93 3.87
CA SER A 59 16.54 2.06 4.61
C SER A 59 16.49 1.19 5.85
N ASN A 60 17.55 0.45 6.11
CA ASN A 60 17.70 -0.39 7.30
C ASN A 60 17.98 0.41 8.59
N ARG A 61 18.07 1.75 8.49
CA ARG A 61 18.25 2.61 9.69
C ARG A 61 16.90 2.89 10.33
N ASN A 62 16.85 2.76 11.68
CA ASN A 62 15.67 3.07 12.49
C ASN A 62 14.36 2.36 12.06
N VAL A 63 14.47 1.10 11.62
CA VAL A 63 13.34 0.29 11.15
C VAL A 63 12.20 0.24 12.17
N LYS A 64 12.54 0.02 13.47
CA LYS A 64 11.54 -0.01 14.55
C LYS A 64 10.70 1.27 14.61
N ASN A 65 11.34 2.45 14.58
CA ASN A 65 10.63 3.72 14.64
C ASN A 65 9.78 3.97 13.39
N ARG A 66 10.24 3.53 12.23
CA ARG A 66 9.47 3.62 10.96
C ARG A 66 8.23 2.71 11.01
N CYS A 67 8.37 1.47 11.45
CA CYS A 67 7.24 0.56 11.63
C CYS A 67 6.21 1.13 12.61
N ILE A 68 6.67 1.64 13.77
CA ILE A 68 5.79 2.27 14.75
C ILE A 68 5.08 3.49 14.15
N SER A 69 5.78 4.34 13.39
CA SER A 69 5.18 5.50 12.73
C SER A 69 4.12 5.10 11.70
N PHE A 70 4.36 4.06 10.90
CA PHE A 70 3.37 3.56 9.94
C PHE A 70 2.14 2.97 10.64
N ILE A 71 2.35 2.17 11.69
CA ILE A 71 1.26 1.60 12.49
C ILE A 71 0.43 2.72 13.13
N PHE A 72 1.09 3.69 13.77
CA PHE A 72 0.42 4.82 14.39
C PHE A 72 -0.39 5.64 13.37
N MET A 73 0.18 5.91 12.20
CA MET A 73 -0.53 6.62 11.12
C MET A 73 -1.72 5.81 10.61
N GLY A 74 -1.59 4.49 10.45
CA GLY A 74 -2.69 3.60 10.06
C GLY A 74 -3.84 3.63 11.09
N PHE A 75 -3.53 3.55 12.37
CA PHE A 75 -4.54 3.66 13.43
C PHE A 75 -5.19 5.05 13.47
N SER A 76 -4.40 6.13 13.35
CA SER A 76 -4.94 7.49 13.30
C SER A 76 -5.94 7.66 12.15
N MET A 77 -5.64 7.13 10.97
CA MET A 77 -6.55 7.15 9.82
C MET A 77 -7.82 6.32 10.10
N LYS A 78 -7.72 5.14 10.74
CA LYS A 78 -8.90 4.35 11.12
C LYS A 78 -9.80 5.10 12.10
N VAL A 79 -9.23 5.74 13.09
CA VAL A 79 -9.99 6.55 14.05
C VAL A 79 -10.71 7.72 13.35
N LEU A 80 -10.02 8.42 12.45
CA LEU A 80 -10.64 9.51 11.67
C LEU A 80 -11.80 9.01 10.80
N LEU A 81 -11.62 7.86 10.13
CA LEU A 81 -12.69 7.25 9.33
C LEU A 81 -13.88 6.83 10.20
N TYR A 82 -13.62 6.23 11.36
CA TYR A 82 -14.67 5.88 12.31
C TYR A 82 -15.46 7.11 12.78
N LEU A 83 -14.75 8.17 13.18
CA LEU A 83 -15.38 9.42 13.61
C LEU A 83 -16.22 10.04 12.48
N SER A 84 -15.72 10.02 11.24
CA SER A 84 -16.48 10.52 10.09
C SER A 84 -17.74 9.67 9.84
N LYS A 85 -17.66 8.34 9.91
CA LYS A 85 -18.81 7.44 9.79
C LYS A 85 -19.84 7.69 10.90
N LEU A 86 -19.39 7.90 12.14
CA LEU A 86 -20.25 8.20 13.28
C LEU A 86 -20.99 9.54 13.09
N ILE A 87 -20.27 10.59 12.67
CA ILE A 87 -20.84 11.95 12.55
C ILE A 87 -21.80 12.05 11.36
N PHE A 88 -21.43 11.52 10.20
CA PHE A 88 -22.19 11.73 8.96
C PHE A 88 -23.20 10.63 8.67
N PHE A 89 -22.95 9.40 9.10
CA PHE A 89 -23.79 8.24 8.76
C PHE A 89 -24.42 7.55 9.94
N HIS A 90 -24.13 7.98 11.18
CA HIS A 90 -24.62 7.37 12.43
C HIS A 90 -24.34 5.84 12.51
N LYS A 91 -23.27 5.37 11.87
CA LYS A 91 -22.84 3.96 11.88
C LYS A 91 -21.76 3.76 12.94
N THR A 92 -21.92 2.73 13.77
CA THR A 92 -21.01 2.40 14.89
C THR A 92 -20.10 1.21 14.61
N ASP A 93 -20.08 0.68 13.36
CA ASP A 93 -19.29 -0.48 13.02
C ASP A 93 -17.81 -0.12 12.97
N PHE A 94 -17.08 -0.52 14.01
CA PHE A 94 -15.62 -0.39 14.08
C PHE A 94 -14.96 -1.73 13.82
N LEU A 95 -14.44 -1.94 12.61
CA LEU A 95 -13.71 -3.12 12.20
C LEU A 95 -12.20 -2.83 12.19
N LEU A 96 -11.50 -3.29 13.25
CA LEU A 96 -10.08 -3.02 13.41
C LEU A 96 -9.21 -3.72 12.35
N LEU A 97 -9.57 -4.93 11.95
CA LEU A 97 -8.76 -5.85 11.15
C LEU A 97 -9.36 -6.17 9.77
N SER A 98 -10.44 -5.54 9.37
CA SER A 98 -11.06 -5.77 8.08
C SER A 98 -10.86 -4.61 7.11
N ASP A 99 -11.21 -4.86 5.85
CA ASP A 99 -10.97 -4.00 4.71
C ASP A 99 -11.88 -2.76 4.66
N ASP A 100 -11.63 -1.84 5.59
CA ASP A 100 -12.30 -0.54 5.62
C ASP A 100 -11.49 0.55 4.87
N GLY A 101 -11.04 0.24 3.66
CA GLY A 101 -10.48 1.27 2.75
C GLY A 101 -9.02 1.66 3.04
N ILE A 102 -8.70 2.94 2.96
CA ILE A 102 -7.38 3.58 2.87
C ILE A 102 -6.30 3.13 3.89
N PRO A 103 -6.60 2.83 5.17
CA PRO A 103 -5.57 2.56 6.18
C PRO A 103 -4.71 1.31 5.95
N TRP A 104 -5.19 0.33 5.15
CA TRP A 104 -4.45 -0.91 4.88
C TRP A 104 -3.04 -0.66 4.34
N PHE A 105 -2.86 0.38 3.55
CA PHE A 105 -1.58 0.73 2.94
C PHE A 105 -0.48 1.03 3.97
N MET A 106 -0.83 1.71 5.07
CA MET A 106 0.13 2.01 6.13
C MET A 106 0.56 0.75 6.88
N PHE A 107 -0.38 -0.17 7.14
CA PHE A 107 -0.05 -1.46 7.76
C PHE A 107 0.80 -2.31 6.82
N ALA A 108 0.50 -2.33 5.52
CA ALA A 108 1.31 -3.02 4.53
C ALA A 108 2.74 -2.46 4.47
N LEU A 109 2.93 -1.13 4.51
CA LEU A 109 4.27 -0.52 4.56
C LEU A 109 5.04 -0.91 5.82
N ALA A 110 4.39 -1.00 6.98
CA ALA A 110 5.02 -1.50 8.20
C ALA A 110 5.49 -2.95 8.02
N MET A 111 4.63 -3.82 7.46
CA MET A 111 4.95 -5.22 7.20
C MET A 111 6.08 -5.36 6.17
N PHE A 112 6.06 -4.61 5.05
CA PHE A 112 7.13 -4.61 4.06
C PHE A 112 8.46 -4.21 4.68
N THR A 113 8.46 -3.13 5.47
CA THR A 113 9.67 -2.62 6.13
C THR A 113 10.23 -3.64 7.12
N ALA A 114 9.39 -4.27 7.93
CA ALA A 114 9.78 -5.29 8.88
C ALA A 114 10.30 -6.56 8.18
N CYS A 115 9.57 -7.07 7.19
CA CYS A 115 9.94 -8.27 6.44
C CYS A 115 11.28 -8.10 5.73
N SER A 116 11.49 -6.97 5.04
CA SER A 116 12.78 -6.67 4.38
C SER A 116 13.94 -6.53 5.37
N TYR A 117 13.68 -6.07 6.59
CA TYR A 117 14.71 -6.03 7.64
C TYR A 117 15.09 -7.42 8.14
N PHE A 118 14.13 -8.31 8.35
CA PHE A 118 14.40 -9.69 8.78
C PHE A 118 15.09 -10.52 7.70
N LEU A 119 14.79 -10.24 6.44
CA LEU A 119 15.36 -10.96 5.29
C LEU A 119 16.63 -10.30 4.73
N ARG A 120 17.17 -9.27 5.37
CA ARG A 120 18.29 -8.46 4.85
C ARG A 120 19.58 -9.23 4.57
N ASP A 121 19.78 -10.38 5.24
CA ASP A 121 20.97 -11.22 5.12
C ASP A 121 20.86 -12.23 3.96
N ILE A 122 19.72 -12.28 3.28
CA ILE A 122 19.45 -13.13 2.10
C ILE A 122 19.58 -12.29 0.84
N ASP A 123 20.05 -12.90 -0.24
CA ASP A 123 20.15 -12.21 -1.54
C ASP A 123 18.76 -11.71 -1.97
N LEU A 124 18.70 -10.41 -2.25
CA LEU A 124 17.48 -9.70 -2.63
C LEU A 124 16.82 -10.30 -3.88
N LYS A 125 17.62 -10.82 -4.82
CA LYS A 125 17.13 -11.48 -6.05
C LYS A 125 16.38 -12.78 -5.74
N ILE A 126 16.87 -13.55 -4.77
CA ILE A 126 16.22 -14.79 -4.33
C ILE A 126 14.88 -14.47 -3.67
N ILE A 127 14.86 -13.49 -2.78
CA ILE A 127 13.62 -13.06 -2.09
C ILE A 127 12.61 -12.55 -3.12
N PHE A 128 13.07 -11.77 -4.11
CA PHE A 128 12.22 -11.24 -5.18
C PHE A 128 11.57 -12.36 -5.99
N LEU A 129 12.36 -13.37 -6.44
CA LEU A 129 11.83 -14.51 -7.19
C LEU A 129 10.80 -15.30 -6.38
N LEU A 130 11.12 -15.62 -5.12
CA LEU A 130 10.21 -16.32 -4.22
C LEU A 130 8.94 -15.51 -3.97
N SER A 131 9.04 -14.19 -3.81
CA SER A 131 7.89 -13.34 -3.60
C SER A 131 6.95 -13.28 -4.81
N ILE A 132 7.47 -13.35 -6.05
CA ILE A 132 6.64 -13.46 -7.26
C ILE A 132 5.87 -14.79 -7.27
N ILE A 133 6.54 -15.90 -6.97
CA ILE A 133 5.90 -17.23 -6.93
C ILE A 133 4.77 -17.22 -5.90
N LEU A 134 5.03 -16.71 -4.69
CA LEU A 134 4.02 -16.59 -3.64
C LEU A 134 2.86 -15.67 -4.05
N ALA A 135 3.17 -14.54 -4.70
CA ALA A 135 2.15 -13.61 -5.18
C ALA A 135 1.21 -14.26 -6.22
N CYS A 136 1.75 -15.08 -7.12
CA CYS A 136 0.95 -15.83 -8.10
C CYS A 136 0.05 -16.86 -7.41
N ILE A 137 0.55 -17.60 -6.42
CA ILE A 137 -0.24 -18.59 -5.67
C ILE A 137 -1.38 -17.90 -4.91
N VAL A 138 -1.06 -16.87 -4.13
CA VAL A 138 -2.06 -16.12 -3.33
C VAL A 138 -3.05 -15.35 -4.21
N GLY A 139 -2.61 -14.83 -5.36
CA GLY A 139 -3.48 -14.15 -6.31
C GLY A 139 -4.49 -15.10 -6.98
N TYR A 140 -4.17 -16.38 -7.11
CA TYR A 140 -5.07 -17.40 -7.64
C TYR A 140 -6.08 -17.91 -6.58
N ASP A 141 -5.64 -18.07 -5.32
CA ASP A 141 -6.45 -18.61 -4.25
C ASP A 141 -7.18 -17.50 -3.47
N LYS A 142 -8.49 -17.39 -3.69
CA LYS A 142 -9.35 -16.42 -2.98
C LYS A 142 -9.63 -16.80 -1.53
N SER A 143 -9.26 -17.99 -1.06
CA SER A 143 -9.54 -18.49 0.30
C SER A 143 -8.74 -17.74 1.37
N ILE A 144 -7.59 -17.17 1.02
CA ILE A 144 -6.70 -16.45 1.94
C ILE A 144 -7.36 -15.15 2.45
N GLY A 145 -8.32 -14.60 1.69
CA GLY A 145 -9.16 -13.47 2.09
C GLY A 145 -8.38 -12.20 2.44
N ASP A 146 -9.13 -11.22 2.96
CA ASP A 146 -8.58 -9.91 3.36
C ASP A 146 -8.17 -9.85 4.84
N TYR A 147 -8.05 -11.01 5.50
CA TYR A 147 -7.68 -11.05 6.92
C TYR A 147 -6.26 -10.50 7.10
N LEU A 148 -6.13 -9.50 7.99
CA LEU A 148 -4.86 -8.78 8.26
C LEU A 148 -4.18 -8.23 7.01
N TYR A 149 -4.91 -8.04 5.92
CA TYR A 149 -4.36 -7.56 4.62
C TYR A 149 -3.25 -8.46 4.04
N LEU A 150 -3.17 -9.73 4.47
CA LEU A 150 -2.09 -10.66 4.09
C LEU A 150 -2.06 -10.94 2.59
N SER A 151 -3.23 -11.10 1.96
CA SER A 151 -3.33 -11.27 0.51
C SER A 151 -2.67 -10.09 -0.22
N ARG A 152 -3.01 -8.86 0.15
CA ARG A 152 -2.43 -7.64 -0.43
C ARG A 152 -0.94 -7.51 -0.12
N PHE A 153 -0.54 -7.85 1.10
CA PHE A 153 0.88 -7.86 1.48
C PHE A 153 1.69 -8.76 0.54
N VAL A 154 1.28 -10.01 0.35
CA VAL A 154 2.02 -10.97 -0.48
C VAL A 154 2.04 -10.54 -1.95
N VAL A 155 0.89 -10.11 -2.51
CA VAL A 155 0.77 -9.71 -3.91
C VAL A 155 1.58 -8.45 -4.22
N PHE A 156 1.69 -7.51 -3.28
CA PHE A 156 2.39 -6.24 -3.52
C PHE A 156 3.86 -6.24 -3.08
N TYR A 157 4.31 -7.21 -2.29
CA TYR A 157 5.70 -7.27 -1.82
C TYR A 157 6.74 -7.32 -2.93
N PRO A 158 6.54 -8.01 -4.08
CA PRO A 158 7.48 -7.96 -5.20
C PRO A 158 7.76 -6.55 -5.70
N PHE A 159 6.74 -5.67 -5.75
CA PHE A 159 6.95 -4.28 -6.18
C PHE A 159 7.81 -3.48 -5.20
N TYR A 160 7.66 -3.77 -3.90
CA TYR A 160 8.52 -3.15 -2.88
C TYR A 160 9.98 -3.59 -3.02
N LEU A 161 10.23 -4.88 -3.25
CA LEU A 161 11.57 -5.43 -3.49
C LEU A 161 12.17 -4.89 -4.78
N LEU A 162 11.38 -4.78 -5.84
CA LEU A 162 11.82 -4.17 -7.10
C LEU A 162 12.30 -2.73 -6.87
N GLY A 163 11.59 -1.97 -6.04
CA GLY A 163 12.01 -0.64 -5.64
C GLY A 163 13.35 -0.63 -4.88
N GLN A 164 13.59 -1.62 -4.01
CA GLN A 164 14.88 -1.75 -3.30
C GLN A 164 16.04 -2.11 -4.22
N MET A 165 15.77 -2.87 -5.29
CA MET A 165 16.78 -3.28 -6.29
C MET A 165 17.12 -2.15 -7.25
N SER A 166 16.29 -1.13 -7.35
CA SER A 166 16.48 -0.02 -8.28
C SER A 166 17.42 1.04 -7.70
N ASP A 167 18.32 1.56 -8.52
CA ASP A 167 19.19 2.67 -8.16
C ASP A 167 18.43 3.99 -8.13
N ARG A 168 18.89 4.90 -7.25
CA ARG A 168 18.32 6.24 -7.05
C ARG A 168 19.07 7.29 -7.85
#